data_cd7ef4b6610720b335ae7305370ecaf3
#
_entry.id   cd7ef4b6610720b335ae7305370ecaf3
#
_cell.length_a   1.000
_cell.length_b   1.000
_cell.length_c   1.000
_cell.angle_alpha   90.00
_cell.angle_beta   90.00
_cell.angle_gamma   90.00
#
_symmetry.space_group_name_H-M   'P 1'
#
loop_
_entity.id
_entity.type
_entity.pdbx_description
1 polymer ?
#
loop_
_entity_poly.entity_id
_entity_poly.type
_entity_poly.pdbx_seq_one_letter_code
_entity_poly.pdbx_strand_id
1 'polypeptide(L)'
;MKKILKRILLVLFVLLLLAVCGFAAFYFSRIRTIQSLEKVTDYEDYNLYRMDVQYSYDLDRLISYGISSNQDMLDAILKESIPLLPIHMTAPNYGCSAFSIADSDQEILMGRNYDFKIDTSSLLVHCTPKNGYESVAFAALSNISANQPDASLSKKIAVLTAPFICLDGMNEKGVSIAVLTLDSEPTVQQTGKQTIFTTLAIRLVLDRAATTQEAVDLLNSYDMFATSGRDYHFYITDASGDGRVVEYDCDDPARPLVATPIRAITNFYGLYADRVLPNQKNGIYGHGRERYDNIEAVLNGTDTYTVDTAWDALKASAQDPNPNDVTSNTQWSLIYNDTQRTAQFVLRRDWNTVVFYDLNLN
;
A
#
# COMPACT_ATOMS: atom_id res chain seq x y z
N MET A 1 7.83 -40.47 46.79
CA MET A 1 8.29 -39.13 46.34
C MET A 1 9.10 -39.17 45.06
N LYS A 2 10.23 -39.84 44.90
CA LYS A 2 11.09 -39.83 43.69
C LYS A 2 10.35 -40.24 42.40
N LYS A 3 9.42 -41.22 42.41
CA LYS A 3 8.64 -41.66 41.23
C LYS A 3 7.60 -40.60 40.78
N ILE A 4 6.97 -39.94 41.74
CA ILE A 4 6.00 -38.87 41.45
C ILE A 4 6.72 -37.64 40.83
N LEU A 5 7.85 -37.25 41.42
CA LEU A 5 8.66 -36.17 40.90
C LEU A 5 9.17 -36.44 39.46
N LYS A 6 9.58 -37.68 39.15
CA LYS A 6 9.99 -38.07 37.78
C LYS A 6 8.80 -38.00 36.81
N ARG A 7 7.58 -38.37 37.23
CA ARG A 7 6.39 -38.24 36.37
C ARG A 7 6.01 -36.78 36.12
N ILE A 8 6.09 -35.90 37.14
CA ILE A 8 5.87 -34.45 36.98
C ILE A 8 6.87 -33.88 36.04
N LEU A 9 8.15 -34.17 36.21
CA LEU A 9 9.24 -33.66 35.30
C LEU A 9 9.06 -34.14 33.86
N LEU A 10 8.60 -35.40 33.67
CA LEU A 10 8.29 -35.93 32.34
C LEU A 10 7.12 -35.19 31.69
N VAL A 11 6.04 -34.94 32.43
CA VAL A 11 4.88 -34.18 31.94
C VAL A 11 5.29 -32.76 31.57
N LEU A 12 6.04 -32.06 32.41
CA LEU A 12 6.54 -30.73 32.15
C LEU A 12 7.45 -30.69 30.90
N PHE A 13 8.31 -31.70 30.73
CA PHE A 13 9.14 -31.83 29.55
C PHE A 13 8.32 -32.03 28.27
N VAL A 14 7.33 -32.88 28.30
CA VAL A 14 6.41 -33.10 27.16
C VAL A 14 5.63 -31.83 26.83
N LEU A 15 5.11 -31.11 27.82
CA LEU A 15 4.43 -29.84 27.62
C LEU A 15 5.36 -28.78 27.00
N LEU A 16 6.59 -28.70 27.50
CA LEU A 16 7.60 -27.80 26.92
C LEU A 16 7.92 -28.17 25.47
N LEU A 17 8.08 -29.46 25.18
CA LEU A 17 8.34 -29.94 23.82
C LEU A 17 7.19 -29.59 22.88
N LEU A 18 5.93 -29.81 23.31
CA LEU A 18 4.75 -29.44 22.55
C LEU A 18 4.66 -27.94 22.31
N ALA A 19 4.99 -27.12 23.31
CA ALA A 19 5.04 -25.66 23.17
C ALA A 19 6.12 -25.22 22.16
N VAL A 20 7.32 -25.81 22.24
CA VAL A 20 8.41 -25.54 21.29
C VAL A 20 8.05 -25.98 19.86
N CYS A 21 7.44 -27.15 19.70
CA CYS A 21 6.97 -27.62 18.39
C CYS A 21 5.87 -26.73 17.84
N GLY A 22 4.92 -26.31 18.66
CA GLY A 22 3.85 -25.38 18.27
C GLY A 22 4.40 -24.01 17.86
N PHE A 23 5.33 -23.48 18.63
CA PHE A 23 6.03 -22.24 18.30
C PHE A 23 6.82 -22.37 16.99
N ALA A 24 7.59 -23.42 16.81
CA ALA A 24 8.35 -23.69 15.59
C ALA A 24 7.42 -23.82 14.37
N ALA A 25 6.29 -24.54 14.50
CA ALA A 25 5.30 -24.66 13.43
C ALA A 25 4.64 -23.32 13.06
N PHE A 26 4.32 -22.50 14.06
CA PHE A 26 3.77 -21.16 13.86
C PHE A 26 4.74 -20.21 13.15
N TYR A 27 6.02 -20.22 13.56
CA TYR A 27 7.03 -19.36 12.97
C TYR A 27 7.61 -19.92 11.67
N PHE A 28 7.37 -21.17 11.32
CA PHE A 28 7.94 -21.81 10.15
C PHE A 28 7.58 -21.06 8.84
N SER A 29 6.30 -20.72 8.66
CA SER A 29 5.85 -19.97 7.50
C SER A 29 6.42 -18.54 7.44
N ARG A 30 6.59 -17.90 8.60
CA ARG A 30 7.22 -16.59 8.73
C ARG A 30 8.71 -16.63 8.39
N ILE A 31 9.40 -17.67 8.82
CA ILE A 31 10.82 -17.91 8.45
C ILE A 31 10.92 -18.10 6.92
N ARG A 32 10.01 -18.87 6.32
CA ARG A 32 9.97 -19.05 4.87
C ARG A 32 9.70 -17.73 4.13
N THR A 33 8.81 -16.89 4.66
CA THR A 33 8.60 -15.53 4.14
C THR A 33 9.90 -14.71 4.18
N ILE A 34 10.62 -14.71 5.30
CA ILE A 34 11.93 -14.03 5.40
C ILE A 34 12.95 -14.62 4.43
N GLN A 35 12.93 -15.94 4.21
CA GLN A 35 13.83 -16.62 3.28
C GLN A 35 13.56 -16.32 1.81
N SER A 36 12.31 -15.92 1.46
CA SER A 36 11.96 -15.49 0.10
C SER A 36 12.39 -14.04 -0.20
N LEU A 37 12.89 -13.31 0.82
CA LEU A 37 13.36 -11.94 0.63
C LEU A 37 14.56 -11.91 -0.33
N GLU A 38 14.37 -11.26 -1.46
CA GLU A 38 15.36 -11.13 -2.54
C GLU A 38 15.61 -9.64 -2.84
N LYS A 39 16.88 -9.28 -3.10
CA LYS A 39 17.27 -7.98 -3.61
C LYS A 39 17.18 -8.00 -5.13
N VAL A 40 16.28 -7.17 -5.70
CA VAL A 40 15.99 -7.17 -7.16
C VAL A 40 16.88 -6.20 -7.92
N THR A 41 17.19 -5.02 -7.34
CA THR A 41 18.09 -4.03 -7.92
C THR A 41 19.39 -3.94 -7.12
N ASP A 42 20.47 -3.41 -7.70
CA ASP A 42 21.76 -3.32 -7.03
C ASP A 42 22.33 -1.90 -7.08
N TYR A 43 21.59 -0.96 -6.47
CA TYR A 43 22.07 0.42 -6.23
C TYR A 43 22.82 0.51 -4.91
N GLU A 44 23.60 1.56 -4.74
CA GLU A 44 24.44 1.75 -3.55
C GLU A 44 23.64 1.91 -2.26
N ASP A 45 22.58 2.75 -2.27
CA ASP A 45 21.88 3.14 -1.05
C ASP A 45 20.51 2.49 -0.89
N TYR A 46 19.65 2.57 -1.91
CA TYR A 46 18.23 2.17 -1.83
C TYR A 46 17.89 1.25 -2.99
N ASN A 47 17.19 0.17 -2.69
CA ASN A 47 16.91 -0.90 -3.64
C ASN A 47 15.45 -1.31 -3.66
N LEU A 48 15.04 -1.96 -4.74
CA LEU A 48 13.84 -2.78 -4.77
C LEU A 48 14.19 -4.17 -4.22
N TYR A 49 13.39 -4.63 -3.28
CA TYR A 49 13.37 -6.00 -2.77
C TYR A 49 12.05 -6.66 -3.17
N ARG A 50 12.02 -7.98 -3.18
CA ARG A 50 10.82 -8.81 -3.36
C ARG A 50 10.67 -9.76 -2.20
N MET A 51 9.41 -10.07 -1.82
CA MET A 51 9.10 -11.03 -0.77
C MET A 51 7.77 -11.73 -1.07
N ASP A 52 7.75 -13.06 -0.96
CA ASP A 52 6.53 -13.88 -1.06
C ASP A 52 6.02 -14.19 0.35
N VAL A 53 4.79 -13.80 0.64
CA VAL A 53 4.18 -14.00 1.96
C VAL A 53 3.70 -15.44 2.10
N GLN A 54 4.39 -16.23 2.90
CA GLN A 54 4.13 -17.65 3.13
C GLN A 54 3.29 -17.93 4.38
N TYR A 55 3.04 -16.92 5.23
CA TYR A 55 2.22 -17.07 6.43
C TYR A 55 0.79 -16.63 6.16
N SER A 56 -0.15 -17.31 6.81
CA SER A 56 -1.56 -16.90 6.78
C SER A 56 -1.79 -15.74 7.75
N TYR A 57 -2.49 -14.73 7.29
CA TYR A 57 -3.02 -13.64 8.10
C TYR A 57 -4.55 -13.63 8.01
N ASP A 58 -5.20 -12.95 8.97
CA ASP A 58 -6.65 -12.87 9.07
C ASP A 58 -7.06 -11.41 9.28
N LEU A 59 -7.61 -10.79 8.21
CA LEU A 59 -8.01 -9.39 8.22
C LEU A 59 -9.17 -9.11 9.19
N ASP A 60 -10.13 -10.03 9.33
CA ASP A 60 -11.26 -9.86 10.24
C ASP A 60 -10.78 -9.91 11.70
N ARG A 61 -9.83 -10.79 12.00
CA ARG A 61 -9.19 -10.82 13.32
C ARG A 61 -8.41 -9.53 13.59
N LEU A 62 -7.64 -9.02 12.59
CA LEU A 62 -6.90 -7.77 12.74
C LEU A 62 -7.84 -6.59 13.02
N ILE A 63 -8.95 -6.49 12.29
CA ILE A 63 -9.98 -5.47 12.49
C ILE A 63 -10.63 -5.61 13.86
N SER A 64 -10.86 -6.85 14.32
CA SER A 64 -11.49 -7.14 15.62
C SER A 64 -10.68 -6.66 16.83
N TYR A 65 -9.39 -6.36 16.67
CA TYR A 65 -8.57 -5.77 17.75
C TYR A 65 -9.01 -4.36 18.15
N GLY A 66 -9.77 -3.67 17.28
CA GLY A 66 -10.22 -2.30 17.50
C GLY A 66 -9.11 -1.29 17.21
N ILE A 67 -9.40 -0.33 16.35
CA ILE A 67 -8.44 0.70 15.93
C ILE A 67 -9.01 2.07 16.29
N SER A 68 -8.34 2.78 17.19
CA SER A 68 -8.72 4.13 17.63
C SER A 68 -7.52 5.09 17.67
N SER A 69 -6.32 4.57 17.48
CA SER A 69 -5.08 5.33 17.51
C SER A 69 -4.01 4.70 16.61
N ASN A 70 -2.97 5.46 16.29
CA ASN A 70 -1.79 4.92 15.62
C ASN A 70 -1.13 3.78 16.41
N GLN A 71 -1.19 3.81 17.74
CA GLN A 71 -0.64 2.72 18.55
C GLN A 71 -1.47 1.45 18.43
N ASP A 72 -2.81 1.54 18.43
CA ASP A 72 -3.67 0.37 18.23
C ASP A 72 -3.42 -0.27 16.86
N MET A 73 -3.24 0.55 15.80
CA MET A 73 -2.84 0.09 14.48
C MET A 73 -1.52 -0.71 14.53
N LEU A 74 -0.48 -0.14 15.13
CA LEU A 74 0.82 -0.80 15.24
C LEU A 74 0.72 -2.11 16.01
N ASP A 75 0.02 -2.10 17.14
CA ASP A 75 -0.20 -3.29 17.96
C ASP A 75 -0.97 -4.38 17.22
N ALA A 76 -2.00 -4.02 16.44
CA ALA A 76 -2.77 -4.94 15.63
C ALA A 76 -1.92 -5.58 14.52
N ILE A 77 -1.13 -4.78 13.80
CA ILE A 77 -0.18 -5.27 12.79
C ILE A 77 0.83 -6.24 13.41
N LEU A 78 1.43 -5.86 14.54
CA LEU A 78 2.42 -6.71 15.22
C LEU A 78 1.82 -8.03 15.72
N LYS A 79 0.62 -7.99 16.31
CA LYS A 79 -0.08 -9.21 16.76
C LYS A 79 -0.37 -10.17 15.61
N GLU A 80 -0.67 -9.64 14.42
CA GLU A 80 -0.97 -10.46 13.25
C GLU A 80 0.29 -11.00 12.57
N SER A 81 1.31 -10.16 12.41
CA SER A 81 2.54 -10.48 11.67
C SER A 81 3.56 -11.26 12.50
N ILE A 82 3.90 -10.75 13.68
CA ILE A 82 5.04 -11.19 14.51
C ILE A 82 4.73 -11.13 16.01
N PRO A 83 3.68 -11.82 16.47
CA PRO A 83 3.32 -11.79 17.88
C PRO A 83 4.52 -12.17 18.75
N LEU A 84 4.64 -11.50 19.92
CA LEU A 84 5.67 -11.71 20.93
C LEU A 84 7.07 -11.11 20.62
N LEU A 85 7.28 -10.46 19.48
CA LEU A 85 8.55 -9.81 19.17
C LEU A 85 8.41 -8.29 19.20
N PRO A 86 9.23 -7.56 19.94
CA PRO A 86 9.20 -6.09 19.96
C PRO A 86 9.84 -5.54 18.68
N ILE A 87 9.09 -4.78 17.90
CA ILE A 87 9.58 -4.04 16.74
C ILE A 87 9.05 -2.61 16.80
N HIS A 88 9.88 -1.64 16.44
CA HIS A 88 9.48 -0.25 16.30
C HIS A 88 9.05 0.02 14.86
N MET A 89 7.86 0.56 14.71
CA MET A 89 7.30 1.03 13.45
C MET A 89 6.88 2.49 13.61
N THR A 90 6.91 3.23 12.50
CA THR A 90 6.34 4.57 12.42
C THR A 90 5.20 4.58 11.42
N ALA A 91 4.16 5.33 11.74
CA ALA A 91 3.06 5.52 10.82
C ALA A 91 3.51 6.43 9.65
N PRO A 92 3.25 6.04 8.40
CA PRO A 92 3.82 6.69 7.22
C PRO A 92 3.11 7.99 6.82
N ASN A 93 3.84 8.90 6.11
CA ASN A 93 3.33 10.10 5.45
C ASN A 93 3.71 10.06 3.97
N TYR A 94 2.85 10.55 3.06
CA TYR A 94 3.03 10.41 1.60
C TYR A 94 2.66 11.65 0.81
N GLY A 95 3.31 11.89 -0.35
CA GLY A 95 2.84 12.67 -1.48
C GLY A 95 2.66 11.72 -2.68
N CYS A 96 1.83 12.06 -3.68
CA CYS A 96 1.60 11.12 -4.79
C CYS A 96 0.91 11.75 -5.99
N SER A 97 0.92 11.02 -7.12
CA SER A 97 0.02 11.19 -8.25
C SER A 97 -0.45 9.83 -8.78
N ALA A 98 -1.65 9.77 -9.35
CA ALA A 98 -2.18 8.58 -10.01
C ALA A 98 -3.10 8.97 -11.18
N PHE A 99 -3.18 8.08 -12.19
CA PHE A 99 -4.10 8.20 -13.32
C PHE A 99 -4.40 6.82 -13.92
N SER A 100 -5.45 6.71 -14.73
CA SER A 100 -5.71 5.54 -15.56
C SER A 100 -6.07 5.91 -16.99
N ILE A 101 -5.68 5.06 -17.93
CA ILE A 101 -5.96 5.16 -19.36
C ILE A 101 -6.28 3.78 -19.94
N ALA A 102 -7.08 3.73 -21.01
CA ALA A 102 -7.17 2.56 -21.87
C ALA A 102 -6.22 2.78 -23.04
N ASP A 103 -5.29 1.85 -23.28
CA ASP A 103 -4.35 1.94 -24.38
C ASP A 103 -4.95 1.55 -25.74
N SER A 104 -4.14 1.53 -26.80
CA SER A 104 -4.58 1.18 -28.15
C SER A 104 -5.12 -0.25 -28.28
N ASP A 105 -4.70 -1.15 -27.41
CA ASP A 105 -5.13 -2.54 -27.37
C ASP A 105 -6.31 -2.76 -26.40
N GLN A 106 -6.88 -1.66 -25.89
CA GLN A 106 -7.95 -1.62 -24.86
C GLN A 106 -7.51 -2.22 -23.52
N GLU A 107 -6.20 -2.25 -23.24
CA GLU A 107 -5.67 -2.62 -21.95
C GLU A 107 -5.76 -1.44 -21.00
N ILE A 108 -6.17 -1.69 -19.77
CA ILE A 108 -6.30 -0.65 -18.75
C ILE A 108 -4.98 -0.51 -17.98
N LEU A 109 -4.41 0.67 -18.07
CA LEU A 109 -3.15 1.02 -17.43
C LEU A 109 -3.40 2.03 -16.30
N MET A 110 -3.00 1.69 -15.08
CA MET A 110 -2.93 2.62 -13.96
C MET A 110 -1.50 3.06 -13.75
N GLY A 111 -1.23 4.36 -13.92
CA GLY A 111 0.06 4.98 -13.62
C GLY A 111 0.08 5.59 -12.22
N ARG A 112 1.20 5.48 -11.49
CA ARG A 112 1.38 6.02 -10.14
C ARG A 112 2.80 6.49 -9.88
N ASN A 113 2.96 7.70 -9.31
CA ASN A 113 4.17 8.14 -8.63
C ASN A 113 3.96 8.13 -7.12
N TYR A 114 4.88 7.53 -6.38
CA TYR A 114 4.99 7.69 -4.94
C TYR A 114 6.06 8.74 -4.63
N ASP A 115 5.62 9.85 -4.04
CA ASP A 115 6.47 10.98 -3.72
C ASP A 115 6.58 11.13 -2.21
N PHE A 116 7.80 11.18 -1.69
CA PHE A 116 8.06 11.44 -0.28
C PHE A 116 9.49 11.90 -0.05
N LYS A 117 9.69 12.96 0.76
CA LYS A 117 11.01 13.57 0.99
C LYS A 117 12.04 12.64 1.63
N ILE A 118 11.62 11.57 2.30
CA ILE A 118 12.51 10.59 2.92
C ILE A 118 12.79 9.49 1.92
N ASP A 119 14.05 9.29 1.61
CA ASP A 119 14.50 8.22 0.72
C ASP A 119 14.21 6.85 1.31
N THR A 120 13.73 5.94 0.47
CA THR A 120 13.35 4.60 0.88
C THR A 120 13.75 3.55 -0.15
N SER A 121 14.11 2.37 0.34
CA SER A 121 14.02 1.14 -0.45
C SER A 121 12.55 0.73 -0.56
N SER A 122 12.21 0.08 -1.66
CA SER A 122 10.87 -0.45 -1.92
C SER A 122 10.84 -1.95 -1.71
N LEU A 123 9.73 -2.48 -1.24
CA LEU A 123 9.49 -3.91 -1.14
C LEU A 123 8.26 -4.28 -1.96
N LEU A 124 8.46 -5.10 -2.99
CA LEU A 124 7.40 -5.82 -3.67
C LEU A 124 6.94 -6.95 -2.77
N VAL A 125 5.68 -6.92 -2.38
CA VAL A 125 5.03 -7.88 -1.48
C VAL A 125 4.04 -8.69 -2.30
N HIS A 126 4.35 -9.97 -2.52
CA HIS A 126 3.46 -10.91 -3.18
C HIS A 126 2.67 -11.68 -2.12
N CYS A 127 1.34 -11.63 -2.19
CA CYS A 127 0.43 -12.27 -1.24
C CYS A 127 -0.48 -13.27 -1.95
N THR A 128 -0.59 -14.49 -1.38
CA THR A 128 -1.53 -15.53 -1.79
C THR A 128 -2.40 -15.92 -0.58
N PRO A 129 -3.34 -15.04 -0.16
CA PRO A 129 -4.14 -15.27 1.02
C PRO A 129 -5.08 -16.46 0.83
N LYS A 130 -5.29 -17.25 1.89
CA LYS A 130 -6.12 -18.47 1.83
C LYS A 130 -7.57 -18.21 1.41
N ASN A 131 -8.12 -17.06 1.79
CA ASN A 131 -9.52 -16.68 1.57
C ASN A 131 -9.58 -15.29 0.92
N GLY A 132 -8.76 -15.03 -0.09
CA GLY A 132 -8.71 -13.76 -0.81
C GLY A 132 -7.99 -13.90 -2.13
N TYR A 133 -7.91 -12.82 -2.88
CA TYR A 133 -7.27 -12.78 -4.19
C TYR A 133 -5.75 -12.69 -4.06
N GLU A 134 -5.05 -13.37 -4.96
CA GLU A 134 -3.61 -13.19 -5.15
C GLU A 134 -3.32 -11.74 -5.54
N SER A 135 -2.22 -11.19 -5.05
CA SER A 135 -1.91 -9.78 -5.27
C SER A 135 -0.43 -9.47 -5.16
N VAL A 136 -0.04 -8.41 -5.85
CA VAL A 136 1.26 -7.74 -5.70
C VAL A 136 1.04 -6.33 -5.18
N ALA A 137 1.88 -5.88 -4.25
CA ALA A 137 1.79 -4.56 -3.65
C ALA A 137 3.17 -4.01 -3.31
N PHE A 138 3.32 -2.69 -3.17
CA PHE A 138 4.59 -2.08 -2.85
C PHE A 138 4.54 -1.34 -1.51
N ALA A 139 5.56 -1.57 -0.69
CA ALA A 139 5.74 -0.96 0.62
C ALA A 139 7.06 -0.17 0.70
N ALA A 140 7.03 0.96 1.42
CA ALA A 140 8.23 1.75 1.72
C ALA A 140 8.93 1.19 2.97
N LEU A 141 10.16 0.69 2.81
CA LEU A 141 10.91 0.07 3.90
C LEU A 141 11.39 1.06 4.97
N SER A 142 11.43 2.37 4.65
CA SER A 142 11.67 3.43 5.65
C SER A 142 10.61 3.44 6.76
N ASN A 143 9.35 3.11 6.45
CA ASN A 143 8.25 3.09 7.41
C ASN A 143 8.43 2.05 8.53
N ILE A 144 9.24 1.04 8.31
CA ILE A 144 9.59 0.00 9.29
C ILE A 144 11.08 0.02 9.65
N SER A 145 11.77 1.11 9.33
CA SER A 145 13.22 1.29 9.58
C SER A 145 14.09 0.18 8.98
N ALA A 146 13.69 -0.36 7.83
CA ALA A 146 14.30 -1.54 7.19
C ALA A 146 14.80 -1.28 5.76
N ASN A 147 15.30 -0.06 5.43
CA ASN A 147 15.80 0.27 4.08
C ASN A 147 16.88 -0.68 3.53
N GLN A 148 17.57 -1.38 4.41
CA GLN A 148 18.49 -2.48 4.08
C GLN A 148 18.07 -3.70 4.91
N PRO A 149 17.04 -4.46 4.48
CA PRO A 149 16.43 -5.50 5.30
C PRO A 149 17.39 -6.67 5.56
N ASP A 150 18.36 -6.90 4.70
CA ASP A 150 19.40 -7.91 4.82
C ASP A 150 20.53 -7.53 5.79
N ALA A 151 20.63 -6.27 6.22
CA ALA A 151 21.70 -5.80 7.10
C ALA A 151 21.63 -6.36 8.55
N SER A 152 20.45 -6.78 9.02
CA SER A 152 20.30 -7.37 10.36
C SER A 152 19.06 -8.25 10.47
N LEU A 153 19.06 -9.18 11.46
CA LEU A 153 17.92 -10.05 11.72
C LEU A 153 16.66 -9.24 12.12
N SER A 154 16.80 -8.18 12.89
CA SER A 154 15.66 -7.33 13.29
C SER A 154 15.00 -6.66 12.10
N LYS A 155 15.78 -6.16 11.14
CA LYS A 155 15.25 -5.57 9.90
C LYS A 155 14.59 -6.64 9.01
N LYS A 156 15.17 -7.84 8.91
CA LYS A 156 14.53 -8.97 8.22
C LYS A 156 13.19 -9.37 8.85
N ILE A 157 13.09 -9.35 10.17
CA ILE A 157 11.85 -9.66 10.87
C ILE A 157 10.80 -8.56 10.62
N ALA A 158 11.23 -7.29 10.59
CA ALA A 158 10.33 -6.17 10.38
C ALA A 158 9.57 -6.26 9.03
N VAL A 159 10.16 -6.84 7.96
CA VAL A 159 9.48 -7.00 6.68
C VAL A 159 8.23 -7.89 6.74
N LEU A 160 8.06 -8.71 7.79
CA LEU A 160 6.84 -9.49 8.00
C LEU A 160 5.60 -8.61 8.21
N THR A 161 5.75 -7.34 8.52
CA THR A 161 4.63 -6.38 8.65
C THR A 161 4.20 -5.79 7.31
N ALA A 162 5.00 -5.99 6.25
CA ALA A 162 4.81 -5.35 4.96
C ALA A 162 3.44 -5.54 4.31
N PRO A 163 2.74 -6.70 4.40
CA PRO A 163 1.39 -6.84 3.84
C PRO A 163 0.39 -5.78 4.31
N PHE A 164 0.58 -5.22 5.51
CA PHE A 164 -0.33 -4.26 6.14
C PHE A 164 0.11 -2.81 6.03
N ILE A 165 1.22 -2.54 5.35
CA ILE A 165 1.79 -1.19 5.17
C ILE A 165 2.07 -0.84 3.71
N CYS A 166 1.54 -1.61 2.76
CA CYS A 166 1.62 -1.30 1.33
C CYS A 166 0.91 0.01 1.00
N LEU A 167 1.40 0.71 -0.02
CA LEU A 167 0.95 2.02 -0.44
C LEU A 167 0.18 2.00 -1.75
N ASP A 168 0.33 0.92 -2.48
CA ASP A 168 -0.35 0.61 -3.73
C ASP A 168 -0.29 -0.89 -3.98
N GLY A 169 -1.04 -1.38 -4.96
CA GLY A 169 -1.02 -2.77 -5.37
C GLY A 169 -2.07 -3.08 -6.43
N MET A 170 -1.98 -4.29 -6.96
CA MET A 170 -2.91 -4.88 -7.91
C MET A 170 -3.19 -6.34 -7.53
N ASN A 171 -4.44 -6.80 -7.73
CA ASN A 171 -4.81 -8.19 -7.49
C ASN A 171 -5.07 -8.98 -8.79
N GLU A 172 -5.25 -10.28 -8.67
CA GLU A 172 -5.51 -11.21 -9.79
C GLU A 172 -6.81 -10.93 -10.56
N LYS A 173 -7.70 -10.10 -10.01
CA LYS A 173 -8.92 -9.65 -10.71
C LYS A 173 -8.67 -8.42 -11.57
N GLY A 174 -7.47 -7.83 -11.49
CA GLY A 174 -7.11 -6.61 -12.18
C GLY A 174 -7.69 -5.37 -11.49
N VAL A 175 -7.87 -5.42 -10.16
CA VAL A 175 -8.16 -4.21 -9.36
C VAL A 175 -6.85 -3.64 -8.85
N SER A 176 -6.56 -2.40 -9.21
CA SER A 176 -5.42 -1.64 -8.69
C SER A 176 -5.88 -0.55 -7.75
N ILE A 177 -5.09 -0.30 -6.71
CA ILE A 177 -5.32 0.74 -5.72
C ILE A 177 -4.03 1.44 -5.35
N ALA A 178 -4.09 2.77 -5.17
CA ALA A 178 -2.99 3.57 -4.63
C ALA A 178 -3.52 4.58 -3.62
N VAL A 179 -2.77 4.82 -2.54
CA VAL A 179 -3.07 5.87 -1.57
C VAL A 179 -2.32 7.14 -1.92
N LEU A 180 -3.00 8.30 -1.77
CA LEU A 180 -2.43 9.64 -1.90
C LEU A 180 -2.80 10.47 -0.67
N THR A 181 -1.88 11.30 -0.20
CA THR A 181 -2.11 12.16 0.98
C THR A 181 -2.91 13.41 0.62
N LEU A 182 -3.67 13.91 1.58
CA LEU A 182 -4.42 15.17 1.54
C LEU A 182 -3.96 16.08 2.69
N ASP A 183 -4.12 17.38 2.52
CA ASP A 183 -3.69 18.38 3.51
C ASP A 183 -4.77 18.76 4.54
N SER A 184 -5.90 18.09 4.50
CA SER A 184 -6.98 18.29 5.47
C SER A 184 -6.71 17.60 6.81
N GLU A 185 -7.54 17.91 7.81
CA GLU A 185 -7.57 17.19 9.08
C GLU A 185 -7.87 15.70 8.84
N PRO A 186 -7.23 14.79 9.59
CA PRO A 186 -7.39 13.36 9.41
C PRO A 186 -8.84 12.89 9.54
N THR A 187 -9.27 12.03 8.64
CA THR A 187 -10.56 11.35 8.77
C THR A 187 -10.53 10.39 9.96
N VAL A 188 -11.45 10.58 10.90
CA VAL A 188 -11.71 9.70 12.03
C VAL A 188 -13.22 9.50 12.14
N GLN A 189 -13.73 8.54 11.40
CA GLN A 189 -15.16 8.24 11.43
C GLN A 189 -15.57 7.52 12.71
N GLN A 190 -16.78 7.79 13.18
CA GLN A 190 -17.39 7.19 14.37
C GLN A 190 -18.87 6.91 14.11
N THR A 191 -19.18 6.18 13.02
CA THR A 191 -20.57 5.88 12.63
C THR A 191 -21.08 4.59 13.29
N GLY A 192 -20.22 3.89 14.04
CA GLY A 192 -20.55 2.64 14.73
C GLY A 192 -20.21 1.39 13.93
N LYS A 193 -19.55 1.52 12.78
CA LYS A 193 -18.97 0.41 12.02
C LYS A 193 -17.64 -0.02 12.64
N GLN A 194 -17.11 -1.18 12.24
CA GLN A 194 -15.74 -1.56 12.57
C GLN A 194 -14.77 -0.59 11.89
N THR A 195 -13.70 -0.22 12.62
CA THR A 195 -12.72 0.74 12.12
C THR A 195 -11.55 0.06 11.42
N ILE A 196 -11.21 0.57 10.25
CA ILE A 196 -9.99 0.21 9.52
C ILE A 196 -9.05 1.42 9.44
N PHE A 197 -7.77 1.18 9.16
CA PHE A 197 -6.78 2.24 8.96
C PHE A 197 -6.32 2.31 7.50
N THR A 198 -5.69 3.42 7.12
CA THR A 198 -5.36 3.78 5.74
C THR A 198 -4.71 2.65 4.93
N THR A 199 -3.64 2.03 5.42
CA THR A 199 -2.96 0.97 4.65
C THR A 199 -3.66 -0.39 4.74
N LEU A 200 -4.50 -0.62 5.75
CA LEU A 200 -5.36 -1.80 5.81
C LEU A 200 -6.46 -1.75 4.74
N ALA A 201 -6.96 -0.55 4.39
CA ALA A 201 -7.90 -0.37 3.29
C ALA A 201 -7.33 -0.94 1.97
N ILE A 202 -6.04 -0.70 1.70
CA ILE A 202 -5.35 -1.25 0.53
C ILE A 202 -5.37 -2.79 0.59
N ARG A 203 -4.97 -3.37 1.72
CA ARG A 203 -4.94 -4.84 1.86
C ARG A 203 -6.33 -5.46 1.73
N LEU A 204 -7.36 -4.83 2.30
CA LEU A 204 -8.75 -5.27 2.18
C LEU A 204 -9.23 -5.27 0.72
N VAL A 205 -8.98 -4.20 -0.02
CA VAL A 205 -9.36 -4.09 -1.43
C VAL A 205 -8.63 -5.17 -2.25
N LEU A 206 -7.32 -5.31 -2.06
CA LEU A 206 -6.54 -6.31 -2.79
C LEU A 206 -6.99 -7.74 -2.52
N ASP A 207 -7.37 -8.05 -1.29
CA ASP A 207 -7.80 -9.41 -0.92
C ASP A 207 -9.25 -9.71 -1.32
N ARG A 208 -10.14 -8.68 -1.43
CA ARG A 208 -11.59 -8.93 -1.41
C ARG A 208 -12.41 -8.27 -2.52
N ALA A 209 -11.85 -7.31 -3.27
CA ALA A 209 -12.59 -6.63 -4.32
C ALA A 209 -12.20 -7.17 -5.70
N ALA A 210 -13.18 -7.52 -6.53
CA ALA A 210 -12.98 -7.92 -7.92
C ALA A 210 -13.28 -6.81 -8.93
N THR A 211 -13.84 -5.69 -8.46
CA THR A 211 -14.16 -4.49 -9.27
C THR A 211 -13.96 -3.22 -8.43
N THR A 212 -13.85 -2.07 -9.09
CA THR A 212 -13.82 -0.76 -8.43
C THR A 212 -15.08 -0.53 -7.60
N GLN A 213 -16.26 -0.92 -8.09
CA GLN A 213 -17.50 -0.79 -7.32
C GLN A 213 -17.49 -1.64 -6.05
N GLU A 214 -17.01 -2.91 -6.12
CA GLU A 214 -16.87 -3.75 -4.93
C GLU A 214 -15.88 -3.16 -3.91
N ALA A 215 -14.79 -2.53 -4.39
CA ALA A 215 -13.84 -1.84 -3.53
C ALA A 215 -14.49 -0.66 -2.79
N VAL A 216 -15.28 0.16 -3.49
CA VAL A 216 -16.04 1.29 -2.90
C VAL A 216 -17.03 0.80 -1.86
N ASP A 217 -17.82 -0.23 -2.16
CA ASP A 217 -18.82 -0.81 -1.25
C ASP A 217 -18.13 -1.42 -0.01
N LEU A 218 -17.02 -2.11 -0.21
CA LEU A 218 -16.20 -2.69 0.85
C LEU A 218 -15.68 -1.61 1.80
N LEU A 219 -15.04 -0.55 1.28
CA LEU A 219 -14.52 0.54 2.09
C LEU A 219 -15.63 1.30 2.83
N ASN A 220 -16.79 1.49 2.18
CA ASN A 220 -17.95 2.12 2.81
C ASN A 220 -18.59 1.26 3.93
N SER A 221 -18.26 -0.02 4.03
CA SER A 221 -18.74 -0.89 5.12
C SER A 221 -17.99 -0.72 6.44
N TYR A 222 -16.92 0.06 6.46
CA TYR A 222 -16.08 0.34 7.62
C TYR A 222 -16.05 1.83 7.98
N ASP A 223 -15.64 2.13 9.22
CA ASP A 223 -15.22 3.47 9.62
C ASP A 223 -13.72 3.62 9.34
N MET A 224 -13.33 4.75 8.74
CA MET A 224 -11.93 5.05 8.44
C MET A 224 -11.24 5.78 9.59
N PHE A 225 -10.06 5.30 9.98
CA PHE A 225 -9.08 6.00 10.80
C PHE A 225 -7.87 6.35 9.93
N ALA A 226 -7.78 7.62 9.51
CA ALA A 226 -6.63 8.12 8.77
C ALA A 226 -5.41 8.22 9.70
N THR A 227 -4.31 7.56 9.30
CA THR A 227 -3.12 7.40 10.15
C THR A 227 -2.16 8.58 10.02
N SER A 228 -1.21 8.71 10.95
CA SER A 228 -0.08 9.65 10.88
C SER A 228 -0.43 11.13 10.90
N GLY A 229 -1.66 11.48 11.33
CA GLY A 229 -2.09 12.87 11.47
C GLY A 229 -2.29 13.60 10.14
N ARG A 230 -2.57 12.88 9.06
CA ARG A 230 -2.92 13.39 7.74
C ARG A 230 -4.14 12.67 7.20
N ASP A 231 -4.83 13.32 6.26
CA ASP A 231 -5.91 12.68 5.52
C ASP A 231 -5.41 12.04 4.23
N TYR A 232 -6.22 11.14 3.67
CA TYR A 232 -5.86 10.37 2.49
C TYR A 232 -7.09 10.11 1.62
N HIS A 233 -6.82 9.94 0.32
CA HIS A 233 -7.75 9.33 -0.61
C HIS A 233 -7.09 8.15 -1.33
N PHE A 234 -7.91 7.33 -1.98
CA PHE A 234 -7.46 6.21 -2.78
C PHE A 234 -7.84 6.43 -4.23
N TYR A 235 -6.91 6.20 -5.14
CA TYR A 235 -7.24 6.02 -6.54
C TYR A 235 -7.38 4.52 -6.79
N ILE A 236 -8.54 4.12 -7.30
CA ILE A 236 -8.88 2.72 -7.56
C ILE A 236 -9.32 2.59 -9.02
N THR A 237 -8.83 1.57 -9.71
CA THR A 237 -9.26 1.23 -11.06
C THR A 237 -9.33 -0.28 -11.21
N ASP A 238 -10.04 -0.75 -12.24
CA ASP A 238 -10.14 -2.16 -12.56
C ASP A 238 -10.01 -2.43 -14.07
N ALA A 239 -9.94 -3.71 -14.44
CA ALA A 239 -9.78 -4.15 -15.83
C ALA A 239 -10.92 -3.71 -16.78
N SER A 240 -12.03 -3.17 -16.28
CA SER A 240 -13.08 -2.56 -17.10
C SER A 240 -12.82 -1.09 -17.44
N GLY A 241 -11.83 -0.47 -16.81
CA GLY A 241 -11.52 0.96 -16.92
C GLY A 241 -12.35 1.86 -16.02
N ASP A 242 -13.06 1.31 -15.03
CA ASP A 242 -13.73 2.09 -13.99
C ASP A 242 -12.71 2.66 -13.01
N GLY A 243 -12.25 3.89 -13.28
CA GLY A 243 -11.28 4.62 -12.47
C GLY A 243 -11.94 5.67 -11.59
N ARG A 244 -11.75 5.58 -10.25
CA ARG A 244 -12.36 6.51 -9.28
C ARG A 244 -11.37 6.93 -8.22
N VAL A 245 -11.48 8.20 -7.78
CA VAL A 245 -10.94 8.62 -6.50
C VAL A 245 -11.96 8.36 -5.40
N VAL A 246 -11.55 7.72 -4.32
CA VAL A 246 -12.36 7.40 -3.14
C VAL A 246 -11.86 8.23 -1.97
N GLU A 247 -12.70 9.12 -1.47
CA GLU A 247 -12.40 10.19 -0.53
C GLU A 247 -13.38 10.21 0.63
N TYR A 248 -13.02 10.90 1.70
CA TYR A 248 -13.91 11.19 2.84
C TYR A 248 -14.15 12.69 2.90
N ASP A 249 -15.39 13.13 2.67
CA ASP A 249 -15.75 14.54 2.52
C ASP A 249 -15.28 15.39 3.70
N CYS A 250 -14.32 16.29 3.48
CA CYS A 250 -13.75 17.11 4.54
C CYS A 250 -14.63 18.28 4.98
N ASP A 251 -15.63 18.64 4.21
CA ASP A 251 -16.60 19.69 4.57
C ASP A 251 -17.78 19.13 5.41
N ASP A 252 -17.95 17.80 5.46
CA ASP A 252 -18.94 17.14 6.30
C ASP A 252 -18.28 16.57 7.58
N PRO A 253 -18.74 16.97 8.78
CA PRO A 253 -18.21 16.42 10.04
C PRO A 253 -18.33 14.88 10.17
N ALA A 254 -19.29 14.25 9.49
CA ALA A 254 -19.44 12.79 9.48
C ALA A 254 -18.46 12.11 8.53
N ARG A 255 -17.74 12.88 7.69
CA ARG A 255 -16.77 12.36 6.73
C ARG A 255 -17.34 11.23 5.87
N PRO A 256 -18.50 11.38 5.19
CA PRO A 256 -19.03 10.32 4.34
C PRO A 256 -18.03 9.98 3.22
N LEU A 257 -17.96 8.70 2.88
CA LEU A 257 -17.19 8.25 1.73
C LEU A 257 -17.86 8.73 0.44
N VAL A 258 -17.07 9.33 -0.46
CA VAL A 258 -17.48 9.75 -1.80
C VAL A 258 -16.54 9.09 -2.81
N ALA A 259 -17.08 8.55 -3.88
CA ALA A 259 -16.33 7.97 -4.99
C ALA A 259 -16.61 8.76 -6.27
N THR A 260 -15.60 9.46 -6.76
CA THR A 260 -15.72 10.34 -7.93
C THR A 260 -14.98 9.75 -9.12
N PRO A 261 -15.65 9.48 -10.27
CA PRO A 261 -14.96 9.10 -11.50
C PRO A 261 -14.03 10.23 -11.96
N ILE A 262 -12.75 9.92 -12.11
CA ILE A 262 -11.74 10.88 -12.53
C ILE A 262 -10.56 10.15 -13.19
N ARG A 263 -10.02 10.71 -14.29
CA ARG A 263 -8.91 10.09 -15.03
C ARG A 263 -7.58 10.23 -14.30
N ALA A 264 -7.32 11.37 -13.70
CA ALA A 264 -6.08 11.67 -13.02
C ALA A 264 -6.32 12.43 -11.71
N ILE A 265 -5.48 12.19 -10.71
CA ILE A 265 -5.54 12.87 -9.41
C ILE A 265 -4.13 13.04 -8.83
N THR A 266 -3.96 14.06 -8.01
CA THR A 266 -2.77 14.27 -7.19
C THR A 266 -3.17 14.47 -5.72
N ASN A 267 -2.56 15.38 -4.99
CA ASN A 267 -2.82 15.55 -3.56
C ASN A 267 -3.92 16.59 -3.27
N PHE A 268 -5.02 16.57 -4.02
CA PHE A 268 -6.19 17.42 -3.78
C PHE A 268 -7.48 16.59 -3.87
N TYR A 269 -8.56 17.09 -3.25
CA TYR A 269 -9.85 16.43 -3.29
C TYR A 269 -10.48 16.49 -4.70
N GLY A 270 -10.71 15.35 -5.32
CA GLY A 270 -11.45 15.23 -6.57
C GLY A 270 -12.89 15.70 -6.43
N LEU A 271 -13.51 15.51 -5.26
CA LEU A 271 -14.83 16.04 -4.89
C LEU A 271 -14.90 17.57 -5.04
N TYR A 272 -13.79 18.27 -4.80
CA TYR A 272 -13.68 19.73 -4.88
C TYR A 272 -12.78 20.22 -6.00
N ALA A 273 -12.64 19.42 -7.07
CA ALA A 273 -11.80 19.75 -8.22
C ALA A 273 -12.16 21.09 -8.86
N ASP A 274 -13.46 21.44 -8.89
CA ASP A 274 -13.94 22.73 -9.37
C ASP A 274 -13.43 23.95 -8.58
N ARG A 275 -13.11 23.75 -7.30
CA ARG A 275 -12.51 24.78 -6.43
C ARG A 275 -10.99 24.80 -6.50
N VAL A 276 -10.39 23.64 -6.70
CA VAL A 276 -8.94 23.45 -6.73
C VAL A 276 -8.33 23.86 -8.08
N LEU A 277 -8.85 23.31 -9.17
CA LEU A 277 -8.23 23.43 -10.50
C LEU A 277 -8.17 24.87 -11.04
N PRO A 278 -9.15 25.76 -10.81
CA PRO A 278 -9.08 27.13 -11.34
C PRO A 278 -7.99 28.01 -10.70
N ASN A 279 -7.69 27.83 -9.40
CA ASN A 279 -7.02 28.90 -8.64
C ASN A 279 -5.96 28.43 -7.65
N GLN A 280 -5.64 27.15 -7.53
CA GLN A 280 -4.96 26.72 -6.34
C GLN A 280 -3.44 26.83 -6.39
N LYS A 281 -2.90 27.46 -5.33
CA LYS A 281 -1.50 27.26 -4.95
C LYS A 281 -1.36 26.59 -3.59
N ASN A 282 -2.21 26.81 -2.62
CA ASN A 282 -2.23 26.13 -1.33
C ASN A 282 -3.63 26.34 -0.72
N GLY A 283 -4.34 25.30 -0.39
CA GLY A 283 -5.67 25.38 0.18
C GLY A 283 -6.05 24.13 0.95
N ILE A 284 -7.14 24.22 1.70
CA ILE A 284 -7.66 23.12 2.52
C ILE A 284 -8.06 21.88 1.71
N TYR A 285 -8.29 22.04 0.41
CA TYR A 285 -8.65 20.95 -0.49
C TYR A 285 -7.45 20.26 -1.15
N GLY A 286 -6.21 20.58 -0.75
CA GLY A 286 -4.99 19.91 -1.16
C GLY A 286 -4.07 20.69 -2.10
N HIS A 287 -3.10 20.03 -2.69
CA HIS A 287 -2.04 20.61 -3.53
C HIS A 287 -1.72 19.70 -4.72
N GLY A 288 -0.63 20.02 -5.49
CA GLY A 288 -0.16 19.20 -6.60
C GLY A 288 -0.85 19.45 -7.92
N ARG A 289 -1.51 20.61 -8.06
CA ARG A 289 -2.17 20.98 -9.32
C ARG A 289 -1.21 20.97 -10.51
N GLU A 290 0.02 21.43 -10.33
CA GLU A 290 1.03 21.48 -11.39
C GLU A 290 1.33 20.06 -11.93
N ARG A 291 1.38 19.05 -11.07
CA ARG A 291 1.57 17.65 -11.45
C ARG A 291 0.35 17.11 -12.19
N TYR A 292 -0.85 17.48 -11.73
CA TYR A 292 -2.10 17.16 -12.42
C TYR A 292 -2.12 17.77 -13.82
N ASP A 293 -1.81 19.07 -13.96
CA ASP A 293 -1.77 19.76 -15.24
C ASP A 293 -0.73 19.12 -16.19
N ASN A 294 0.43 18.66 -15.68
CA ASN A 294 1.45 17.97 -16.46
C ASN A 294 0.94 16.59 -16.96
N ILE A 295 0.27 15.80 -16.12
CA ILE A 295 -0.35 14.53 -16.53
C ILE A 295 -1.36 14.79 -17.64
N GLU A 296 -2.30 15.73 -17.40
CA GLU A 296 -3.35 16.06 -18.35
C GLU A 296 -2.80 16.62 -19.67
N ALA A 297 -1.70 17.38 -19.64
CA ALA A 297 -1.04 17.89 -20.86
C ALA A 297 -0.50 16.74 -21.73
N VAL A 298 0.13 15.73 -21.12
CA VAL A 298 0.59 14.54 -21.83
C VAL A 298 -0.59 13.75 -22.40
N LEU A 299 -1.59 13.45 -21.56
CA LEU A 299 -2.74 12.64 -21.96
C LEU A 299 -3.63 13.31 -23.01
N ASN A 300 -3.73 14.65 -23.00
CA ASN A 300 -4.47 15.41 -23.99
C ASN A 300 -3.64 15.71 -25.26
N GLY A 301 -2.32 15.43 -25.22
CA GLY A 301 -1.41 15.63 -26.36
C GLY A 301 -1.45 14.54 -27.42
N THR A 302 -2.22 13.46 -27.19
CA THR A 302 -2.35 12.34 -28.12
C THR A 302 -3.79 11.78 -28.15
N ASP A 303 -4.20 11.29 -29.29
CA ASP A 303 -5.51 10.61 -29.45
C ASP A 303 -5.42 9.10 -29.18
N THR A 304 -4.22 8.56 -29.00
CA THR A 304 -3.99 7.12 -28.78
C THR A 304 -2.98 6.94 -27.66
N TYR A 305 -3.37 6.19 -26.64
CA TYR A 305 -2.51 5.89 -25.51
C TYR A 305 -1.72 4.60 -25.73
N THR A 306 -0.54 4.56 -25.12
CA THR A 306 0.37 3.40 -25.08
C THR A 306 1.01 3.34 -23.69
N VAL A 307 1.74 2.26 -23.41
CA VAL A 307 2.60 2.17 -22.21
C VAL A 307 3.61 3.32 -22.17
N ASP A 308 4.15 3.74 -23.32
CA ASP A 308 5.06 4.89 -23.37
C ASP A 308 4.35 6.20 -23.00
N THR A 309 3.09 6.39 -23.41
CA THR A 309 2.28 7.55 -22.98
C THR A 309 2.11 7.56 -21.46
N ALA A 310 1.87 6.41 -20.84
CA ALA A 310 1.78 6.31 -19.39
C ALA A 310 3.12 6.65 -18.70
N TRP A 311 4.24 6.17 -19.23
CA TRP A 311 5.57 6.55 -18.73
C TRP A 311 5.86 8.04 -18.90
N ASP A 312 5.48 8.64 -20.02
CA ASP A 312 5.68 10.07 -20.24
C ASP A 312 4.85 10.93 -19.28
N ALA A 313 3.61 10.53 -18.96
CA ALA A 313 2.80 11.18 -17.93
C ALA A 313 3.42 11.06 -16.53
N LEU A 314 3.98 9.89 -16.19
CA LEU A 314 4.70 9.68 -14.92
C LEU A 314 5.97 10.52 -14.84
N LYS A 315 6.78 10.58 -15.92
CA LYS A 315 7.98 11.44 -16.00
C LYS A 315 7.64 12.92 -15.86
N ALA A 316 6.58 13.38 -16.53
CA ALA A 316 6.13 14.77 -16.49
C ALA A 316 5.63 15.21 -15.09
N SER A 317 5.15 14.27 -14.28
CA SER A 317 4.65 14.52 -12.92
C SER A 317 5.61 14.09 -11.81
N ALA A 318 6.75 13.48 -12.15
CA ALA A 318 7.77 13.09 -11.19
C ALA A 318 8.43 14.32 -10.54
N GLN A 319 8.80 14.20 -9.27
CA GLN A 319 9.35 15.29 -8.49
C GLN A 319 10.80 15.03 -8.09
N ASP A 320 11.62 16.08 -8.23
CA ASP A 320 12.97 16.12 -7.69
C ASP A 320 12.99 16.33 -6.17
N PRO A 321 14.07 15.93 -5.48
CA PRO A 321 14.21 16.16 -4.05
C PRO A 321 14.09 17.65 -3.70
N ASN A 322 13.15 17.97 -2.78
CA ASN A 322 13.02 19.30 -2.20
C ASN A 322 12.85 19.17 -0.67
N PRO A 323 13.84 19.57 0.14
CA PRO A 323 13.77 19.41 1.59
C PRO A 323 12.66 20.22 2.27
N ASN A 324 12.13 21.23 1.57
CA ASN A 324 11.05 22.10 2.07
C ASN A 324 9.65 21.58 1.71
N ASP A 325 9.54 20.54 0.90
CA ASP A 325 8.28 19.92 0.50
C ASP A 325 8.25 18.44 0.87
N VAL A 326 7.35 18.09 1.77
CA VAL A 326 7.21 16.72 2.29
C VAL A 326 6.73 15.74 1.22
N THR A 327 6.09 16.25 0.17
CA THR A 327 5.53 15.46 -0.94
C THR A 327 6.42 15.46 -2.18
N SER A 328 7.63 16.01 -2.09
CA SER A 328 8.63 15.97 -3.16
C SER A 328 9.35 14.63 -3.24
N ASN A 329 10.22 14.49 -4.25
CA ASN A 329 11.12 13.37 -4.41
C ASN A 329 10.43 12.04 -4.72
N THR A 330 10.15 11.80 -5.98
CA THR A 330 9.55 10.54 -6.44
C THR A 330 10.45 9.36 -6.09
N GLN A 331 9.98 8.52 -5.18
CA GLN A 331 10.66 7.33 -4.68
C GLN A 331 10.52 6.16 -5.63
N TRP A 332 9.33 5.99 -6.21
CA TRP A 332 9.10 5.07 -7.32
C TRP A 332 7.98 5.56 -8.23
N SER A 333 8.05 5.08 -9.46
CA SER A 333 7.00 5.19 -10.45
C SER A 333 6.62 3.79 -10.93
N LEU A 334 5.34 3.53 -11.15
CA LEU A 334 4.90 2.24 -11.63
C LEU A 334 3.69 2.36 -12.56
N ILE A 335 3.56 1.36 -13.43
CA ILE A 335 2.38 1.12 -14.25
C ILE A 335 1.87 -0.26 -13.91
N TYR A 336 0.62 -0.35 -13.42
CA TYR A 336 -0.15 -1.58 -13.41
C TYR A 336 -0.92 -1.71 -14.71
N ASN A 337 -0.85 -2.88 -15.34
CA ASN A 337 -1.75 -3.26 -16.43
C ASN A 337 -2.83 -4.16 -15.82
N ASP A 338 -3.99 -3.57 -15.55
CA ASP A 338 -5.11 -4.23 -14.86
C ASP A 338 -5.70 -5.36 -15.72
N THR A 339 -5.63 -5.24 -17.05
CA THR A 339 -6.10 -6.25 -18.00
C THR A 339 -5.18 -7.47 -18.05
N GLN A 340 -3.85 -7.24 -18.14
CA GLN A 340 -2.86 -8.30 -18.23
C GLN A 340 -2.35 -8.81 -16.87
N ARG A 341 -2.62 -8.08 -15.76
CA ARG A 341 -2.13 -8.34 -14.42
C ARG A 341 -0.59 -8.32 -14.33
N THR A 342 -0.02 -7.31 -14.95
CA THR A 342 1.43 -7.07 -14.93
C THR A 342 1.74 -5.74 -14.28
N ALA A 343 2.96 -5.58 -13.76
CA ALA A 343 3.46 -4.33 -13.22
C ALA A 343 4.84 -4.00 -13.80
N GLN A 344 5.03 -2.73 -14.12
CA GLN A 344 6.31 -2.16 -14.51
C GLN A 344 6.72 -1.13 -13.46
N PHE A 345 7.92 -1.24 -12.91
CA PHE A 345 8.39 -0.45 -11.78
C PHE A 345 9.72 0.23 -12.09
N VAL A 346 9.83 1.50 -11.72
CA VAL A 346 11.05 2.32 -11.80
C VAL A 346 11.37 2.88 -10.41
N LEU A 347 12.57 2.62 -9.91
CA LEU A 347 13.04 3.14 -8.64
C LEU A 347 13.69 4.52 -8.85
N ARG A 348 13.28 5.50 -8.02
CA ARG A 348 13.93 6.81 -7.87
C ARG A 348 14.25 7.51 -9.20
N ARG A 349 13.33 7.45 -10.16
CA ARG A 349 13.46 8.08 -11.49
C ARG A 349 14.61 7.54 -12.36
N ASP A 350 15.13 6.34 -12.08
CA ASP A 350 16.03 5.66 -13.03
C ASP A 350 15.23 5.04 -14.18
N TRP A 351 14.77 5.91 -15.08
CA TRP A 351 13.92 5.55 -16.22
C TRP A 351 14.56 4.55 -17.21
N ASN A 352 15.87 4.26 -17.06
CA ASN A 352 16.57 3.29 -17.89
C ASN A 352 16.45 1.86 -17.34
N THR A 353 16.03 1.71 -16.07
CA THR A 353 15.94 0.42 -15.39
C THR A 353 14.48 0.16 -15.00
N VAL A 354 13.74 -0.51 -15.90
CA VAL A 354 12.36 -0.92 -15.66
C VAL A 354 12.33 -2.37 -15.19
N VAL A 355 11.82 -2.59 -13.97
CA VAL A 355 11.60 -3.94 -13.43
C VAL A 355 10.20 -4.39 -13.80
N PHE A 356 10.08 -5.54 -14.43
CA PHE A 356 8.81 -6.13 -14.85
C PHE A 356 8.40 -7.26 -13.89
N TYR A 357 7.12 -7.32 -13.58
CA TYR A 357 6.49 -8.37 -12.78
C TYR A 357 5.20 -8.84 -13.46
N ASP A 358 4.98 -10.15 -13.52
CA ASP A 358 3.77 -10.77 -14.05
C ASP A 358 3.11 -11.62 -12.97
N LEU A 359 1.90 -11.25 -12.55
CA LEU A 359 1.16 -11.96 -11.51
C LEU A 359 0.67 -13.33 -11.98
N ASN A 360 0.53 -13.54 -13.31
CA ASN A 360 0.06 -14.82 -13.85
C ASN A 360 1.15 -15.91 -13.90
N LEU A 361 2.43 -15.55 -13.72
CA LEU A 361 3.57 -16.47 -13.88
C LEU A 361 4.20 -16.89 -12.52
N ASN A 362 3.62 -16.55 -11.39
CA ASN A 362 4.19 -16.83 -10.08
C ASN A 362 3.46 -17.92 -9.30
#